data_3ca61507e3138d9f686c3e8525f3fc62
#
_entry.id   3ca61507e3138d9f686c3e8525f3fc62
#
_cell.length_a   1.000
_cell.length_b   1.000
_cell.length_c   1.000
_cell.angle_alpha   90.00
_cell.angle_beta   90.00
_cell.angle_gamma   90.00
#
_symmetry.space_group_name_H-M   'P 1'
#
loop_
_entity.id
_entity.type
_entity.pdbx_description
1 polymer ?
#
loop_
_entity_poly.entity_id
_entity_poly.type
_entity_poly.pdbx_seq_one_letter_code
_entity_poly.pdbx_strand_id
1 'polypeptide(L)'
;MFCGIDWAEGHHDVAIIDSTGKLLAKCRIDDDLDGYQLLLDLMAEHGDSAETPIPVAIETSRGLLVATLRTGARQVFAINPMAASRYHDRHGVSRKKSDPGDALVLANIIHTDMPMHRPLPADSDLTQAIAVLARAHQDAVWNRQQIANQLRSLLRQYYPAALDAWRHKAGGLTRPDARKILAAAPTPAMAAELPLWKLRVMMHNAGRQRLRPRARRRRDGYMYR
;
A
#
# COMPACT_ATOMS: atom_id res chain seq x y z
N MET A 1 12.62 -22.52 -20.67
CA MET A 1 12.93 -21.09 -20.63
C MET A 1 12.36 -20.47 -19.37
N PHE A 2 12.96 -19.39 -18.84
CA PHE A 2 12.49 -18.67 -17.67
C PHE A 2 12.73 -17.17 -17.87
N CYS A 3 11.76 -16.34 -17.46
CA CYS A 3 11.83 -14.90 -17.60
C CYS A 3 11.86 -14.26 -16.21
N GLY A 4 12.76 -13.31 -15.99
CA GLY A 4 12.78 -12.46 -14.80
C GLY A 4 12.53 -11.01 -15.19
N ILE A 5 11.73 -10.32 -14.41
CA ILE A 5 11.40 -8.90 -14.61
C ILE A 5 11.69 -8.13 -13.31
N ASP A 6 12.66 -7.25 -13.36
CA ASP A 6 12.92 -6.29 -12.31
C ASP A 6 12.03 -5.05 -12.54
N TRP A 7 11.11 -4.82 -11.62
CA TRP A 7 10.07 -3.80 -11.72
C TRP A 7 10.55 -2.45 -11.18
N ALA A 8 10.41 -1.39 -11.97
CA ALA A 8 10.59 -0.02 -11.55
C ALA A 8 9.39 0.85 -11.99
N GLU A 9 9.26 2.06 -11.47
CA GLU A 9 8.08 2.92 -11.68
C GLU A 9 7.89 3.39 -13.12
N GLY A 10 8.96 3.56 -13.89
CA GLY A 10 8.89 4.10 -15.26
C GLY A 10 9.42 3.15 -16.34
N HIS A 11 10.07 2.06 -15.95
CA HIS A 11 10.62 1.07 -16.87
C HIS A 11 10.88 -0.24 -16.12
N HIS A 12 11.07 -1.32 -16.87
CA HIS A 12 11.37 -2.63 -16.30
C HIS A 12 12.57 -3.25 -17.03
N ASP A 13 13.47 -3.87 -16.28
CA ASP A 13 14.54 -4.68 -16.86
C ASP A 13 14.07 -6.13 -16.97
N VAL A 14 14.30 -6.74 -18.14
CA VAL A 14 13.87 -8.10 -18.48
C VAL A 14 15.07 -8.96 -18.78
N ALA A 15 15.07 -10.20 -18.30
CA ALA A 15 16.07 -11.21 -18.65
C ALA A 15 15.38 -12.54 -18.96
N ILE A 16 15.79 -13.21 -20.06
CA ILE A 16 15.33 -14.54 -20.42
C ILE A 16 16.55 -15.49 -20.39
N ILE A 17 16.38 -16.63 -19.71
CA ILE A 17 17.37 -17.69 -19.62
C ILE A 17 16.83 -19.01 -20.15
N ASP A 18 17.73 -19.88 -20.59
CA ASP A 18 17.39 -21.24 -21.00
C ASP A 18 17.30 -22.23 -19.81
N SER A 19 17.04 -23.49 -20.12
CA SER A 19 16.98 -24.58 -19.11
C SER A 19 18.31 -24.92 -18.46
N THR A 20 19.42 -24.36 -18.93
CA THR A 20 20.76 -24.51 -18.31
C THR A 20 21.13 -23.31 -17.47
N GLY A 21 20.29 -22.27 -17.41
CA GLY A 21 20.56 -21.00 -16.71
C GLY A 21 21.38 -20.00 -17.55
N LYS A 22 21.62 -20.28 -18.84
CA LYS A 22 22.35 -19.38 -19.73
C LYS A 22 21.46 -18.22 -20.16
N LEU A 23 21.96 -17.00 -20.05
CA LEU A 23 21.28 -15.79 -20.51
C LEU A 23 21.13 -15.82 -22.05
N LEU A 24 19.90 -15.72 -22.53
CA LEU A 24 19.54 -15.67 -23.94
C LEU A 24 19.25 -14.27 -24.42
N ALA A 25 18.48 -13.50 -23.63
CA ALA A 25 18.10 -12.14 -23.97
C ALA A 25 18.03 -11.28 -22.73
N LYS A 26 18.22 -9.97 -22.94
CA LYS A 26 18.09 -8.93 -21.94
C LYS A 26 17.66 -7.65 -22.62
N CYS A 27 16.63 -7.00 -22.10
CA CYS A 27 16.18 -5.71 -22.58
C CYS A 27 15.61 -4.87 -21.45
N ARG A 28 15.45 -3.58 -21.71
CA ARG A 28 14.67 -2.65 -20.93
C ARG A 28 13.39 -2.32 -21.68
N ILE A 29 12.28 -2.32 -20.99
CA ILE A 29 10.97 -1.95 -21.53
C ILE A 29 10.39 -0.80 -20.73
N ASP A 30 9.63 0.09 -21.36
CA ASP A 30 8.91 1.15 -20.67
C ASP A 30 7.61 0.60 -20.05
N ASP A 31 7.09 1.29 -19.00
CA ASP A 31 5.82 0.89 -18.34
C ASP A 31 4.61 1.43 -19.13
N ASP A 32 4.50 0.99 -20.39
CA ASP A 32 3.43 1.35 -21.31
C ASP A 32 3.04 0.17 -22.24
N LEU A 33 2.13 0.43 -23.17
CA LEU A 33 1.63 -0.59 -24.10
C LEU A 33 2.71 -1.08 -25.06
N ASP A 34 3.58 -0.18 -25.54
CA ASP A 34 4.65 -0.50 -26.50
C ASP A 34 5.72 -1.34 -25.83
N GLY A 35 6.10 -1.01 -24.59
CA GLY A 35 7.01 -1.82 -23.78
C GLY A 35 6.44 -3.19 -23.45
N TYR A 36 5.13 -3.30 -23.20
CA TYR A 36 4.48 -4.59 -23.00
C TYR A 36 4.48 -5.43 -24.29
N GLN A 37 4.20 -4.83 -25.45
CA GLN A 37 4.28 -5.53 -26.73
C GLN A 37 5.71 -6.03 -27.01
N LEU A 38 6.71 -5.20 -26.74
CA LEU A 38 8.12 -5.58 -26.88
C LEU A 38 8.47 -6.80 -26.00
N LEU A 39 7.93 -6.85 -24.77
CA LEU A 39 8.10 -8.01 -23.88
C LEU A 39 7.49 -9.28 -24.50
N LEU A 40 6.27 -9.20 -25.03
CA LEU A 40 5.60 -10.35 -25.65
C LEU A 40 6.35 -10.84 -26.88
N ASP A 41 6.80 -9.93 -27.73
CA ASP A 41 7.57 -10.24 -28.92
C ASP A 41 8.89 -10.93 -28.56
N LEU A 42 9.62 -10.39 -27.56
CA LEU A 42 10.84 -11.00 -27.06
C LEU A 42 10.61 -12.41 -26.50
N MET A 43 9.52 -12.61 -25.76
CA MET A 43 9.18 -13.93 -25.22
C MET A 43 8.82 -14.91 -26.35
N ALA A 44 8.06 -14.45 -27.36
CA ALA A 44 7.69 -15.26 -28.52
C ALA A 44 8.91 -15.69 -29.33
N GLU A 45 9.90 -14.82 -29.55
CA GLU A 45 11.19 -15.14 -30.17
C GLU A 45 11.94 -16.29 -29.44
N HIS A 46 11.69 -16.44 -28.15
CA HIS A 46 12.29 -17.48 -27.31
C HIS A 46 11.35 -18.66 -27.02
N GLY A 47 10.30 -18.82 -27.82
CA GLY A 47 9.44 -20.02 -27.81
C GLY A 47 8.27 -19.94 -26.82
N ASP A 48 7.89 -18.72 -26.39
CA ASP A 48 6.65 -18.55 -25.66
C ASP A 48 5.44 -18.80 -26.52
N SER A 49 4.50 -19.59 -26.05
CA SER A 49 3.24 -19.85 -26.74
C SER A 49 2.11 -20.10 -25.74
N ALA A 50 0.88 -20.17 -26.23
CA ALA A 50 -0.28 -20.48 -25.38
C ALA A 50 -0.19 -21.89 -24.75
N GLU A 51 0.43 -22.83 -25.48
CA GLU A 51 0.61 -24.23 -25.06
C GLU A 51 1.80 -24.41 -24.12
N THR A 52 2.84 -23.60 -24.31
CA THR A 52 4.08 -23.65 -23.52
C THR A 52 4.50 -22.26 -23.09
N PRO A 53 3.72 -21.61 -22.18
CA PRO A 53 4.03 -20.28 -21.74
C PRO A 53 5.29 -20.24 -20.86
N ILE A 54 6.17 -19.29 -21.13
CA ILE A 54 7.37 -19.07 -20.33
C ILE A 54 6.96 -18.58 -18.93
N PRO A 55 7.38 -19.26 -17.83
CA PRO A 55 7.13 -18.78 -16.48
C PRO A 55 7.91 -17.49 -16.20
N VAL A 56 7.27 -16.59 -15.47
CA VAL A 56 7.81 -15.26 -15.17
C VAL A 56 8.00 -15.07 -13.67
N ALA A 57 9.19 -14.60 -13.24
CA ALA A 57 9.45 -14.09 -11.90
C ALA A 57 9.47 -12.56 -11.90
N ILE A 58 8.83 -11.94 -10.92
CA ILE A 58 8.78 -10.49 -10.77
C ILE A 58 8.77 -10.13 -9.26
N GLU A 59 9.34 -8.99 -8.86
CA GLU A 59 9.38 -8.60 -7.44
C GLU A 59 8.04 -8.08 -6.89
N THR A 60 7.08 -7.75 -7.76
CA THR A 60 5.76 -7.26 -7.35
C THR A 60 4.67 -8.29 -7.67
N SER A 61 3.64 -8.33 -6.82
CA SER A 61 2.41 -9.09 -7.10
C SER A 61 1.29 -8.22 -7.69
N ARG A 62 1.60 -6.97 -8.07
CA ARG A 62 0.60 -5.93 -8.39
C ARG A 62 0.99 -5.18 -9.65
N GLY A 63 0.02 -4.45 -10.19
CA GLY A 63 0.20 -3.60 -11.35
C GLY A 63 -0.40 -4.19 -12.63
N LEU A 64 -0.47 -3.33 -13.66
CA LEU A 64 -1.07 -3.70 -14.94
C LEU A 64 -0.25 -4.79 -15.63
N LEU A 65 1.07 -4.67 -15.60
CA LEU A 65 1.99 -5.67 -16.18
C LEU A 65 1.75 -7.07 -15.58
N VAL A 66 1.62 -7.18 -14.24
CA VAL A 66 1.33 -8.46 -13.58
C VAL A 66 -0.04 -8.99 -13.98
N ALA A 67 -1.05 -8.13 -14.05
CA ALA A 67 -2.41 -8.53 -14.44
C ALA A 67 -2.44 -9.08 -15.87
N THR A 68 -1.74 -8.43 -16.81
CA THR A 68 -1.67 -8.84 -18.20
C THR A 68 -0.83 -10.11 -18.40
N LEU A 69 0.29 -10.26 -17.69
CA LEU A 69 1.11 -11.48 -17.72
C LEU A 69 0.36 -12.72 -17.19
N ARG A 70 -0.62 -12.54 -16.32
CA ARG A 70 -1.45 -13.62 -15.75
C ARG A 70 -2.63 -14.03 -16.65
N THR A 71 -2.83 -13.37 -17.77
CA THR A 71 -3.82 -13.82 -18.75
C THR A 71 -3.38 -15.15 -19.37
N GLY A 72 -4.32 -16.09 -19.46
CA GLY A 72 -4.04 -17.45 -19.97
C GLY A 72 -3.41 -18.37 -18.91
N ALA A 73 -2.60 -19.32 -19.37
CA ALA A 73 -2.01 -20.38 -18.54
C ALA A 73 -0.62 -20.03 -17.95
N ARG A 74 -0.12 -18.81 -18.18
CA ARG A 74 1.23 -18.40 -17.73
C ARG A 74 1.35 -18.38 -16.22
N GLN A 75 2.38 -19.03 -15.71
CA GLN A 75 2.74 -18.96 -14.29
C GLN A 75 3.57 -17.73 -14.02
N VAL A 76 3.07 -16.86 -13.12
CA VAL A 76 3.76 -15.66 -12.65
C VAL A 76 4.06 -15.84 -11.17
N PHE A 77 5.33 -15.66 -10.79
CA PHE A 77 5.83 -15.82 -9.43
C PHE A 77 6.23 -14.46 -8.87
N ALA A 78 5.56 -14.03 -7.80
CA ALA A 78 5.98 -12.84 -7.06
C ALA A 78 7.10 -13.24 -6.09
N ILE A 79 8.31 -12.77 -6.36
CA ILE A 79 9.49 -13.04 -5.53
C ILE A 79 9.65 -11.93 -4.50
N ASN A 80 9.80 -12.31 -3.23
CA ASN A 80 10.06 -11.34 -2.19
C ASN A 80 11.45 -10.70 -2.39
N PRO A 81 11.59 -9.37 -2.34
CA PRO A 81 12.87 -8.68 -2.49
C PRO A 81 13.97 -9.18 -1.54
N MET A 82 13.60 -9.58 -0.32
CA MET A 82 14.57 -10.19 0.62
C MET A 82 15.06 -11.56 0.15
N ALA A 83 14.22 -12.33 -0.55
CA ALA A 83 14.63 -13.62 -1.12
C ALA A 83 15.58 -13.40 -2.32
N ALA A 84 15.28 -12.44 -3.18
CA ALA A 84 16.13 -12.02 -4.29
C ALA A 84 17.51 -11.54 -3.79
N SER A 85 17.53 -10.67 -2.77
CA SER A 85 18.78 -10.20 -2.14
C SER A 85 19.61 -11.36 -1.56
N ARG A 86 19.00 -12.29 -0.83
CA ARG A 86 19.71 -13.46 -0.27
C ARG A 86 20.22 -14.41 -1.35
N TYR A 87 19.49 -14.55 -2.45
CA TYR A 87 19.94 -15.33 -3.60
C TYR A 87 21.17 -14.67 -4.24
N HIS A 88 21.11 -13.37 -4.46
CA HIS A 88 22.23 -12.58 -4.97
C HIS A 88 23.48 -12.70 -4.08
N ASP A 89 23.32 -12.60 -2.75
CA ASP A 89 24.44 -12.74 -1.79
C ASP A 89 25.11 -14.11 -1.84
N ARG A 90 24.35 -15.18 -2.15
CA ARG A 90 24.90 -16.55 -2.27
C ARG A 90 25.61 -16.80 -3.58
N HIS A 91 25.19 -16.15 -4.66
CA HIS A 91 25.66 -16.45 -6.01
C HIS A 91 26.49 -15.30 -6.63
N GLY A 92 26.49 -14.11 -6.04
CA GLY A 92 27.22 -12.94 -6.51
C GLY A 92 28.65 -12.90 -5.97
N VAL A 93 29.64 -12.95 -6.87
CA VAL A 93 31.06 -12.80 -6.53
C VAL A 93 31.47 -11.33 -6.31
N SER A 94 30.65 -10.38 -6.75
CA SER A 94 30.92 -8.94 -6.61
C SER A 94 29.72 -8.21 -5.99
N ARG A 95 29.99 -7.38 -4.96
CA ARG A 95 29.00 -6.51 -4.29
C ARG A 95 28.59 -5.29 -5.12
N LYS A 96 28.89 -5.23 -6.41
CA LYS A 96 28.42 -4.16 -7.28
C LYS A 96 26.97 -4.38 -7.64
N LYS A 97 26.10 -3.56 -7.05
CA LYS A 97 24.69 -3.45 -7.42
C LYS A 97 24.64 -2.89 -8.85
N SER A 98 24.29 -3.74 -9.82
CA SER A 98 24.00 -3.31 -11.19
C SER A 98 22.55 -3.69 -11.49
N ASP A 99 21.70 -2.69 -11.73
CA ASP A 99 20.28 -2.84 -12.03
C ASP A 99 19.96 -3.94 -13.07
N PRO A 100 20.82 -4.18 -14.08
CA PRO A 100 20.61 -5.26 -15.03
C PRO A 100 20.85 -6.68 -14.47
N GLY A 101 21.35 -6.82 -13.24
CA GLY A 101 21.55 -8.11 -12.59
C GLY A 101 20.31 -8.64 -11.91
N ASP A 102 19.40 -7.78 -11.50
CA ASP A 102 18.27 -8.15 -10.65
C ASP A 102 17.22 -8.95 -11.44
N ALA A 103 16.93 -8.60 -12.69
CA ALA A 103 16.08 -9.42 -13.58
C ALA A 103 16.66 -10.81 -13.82
N LEU A 104 17.98 -10.92 -14.02
CA LEU A 104 18.65 -12.22 -14.19
C LEU A 104 18.57 -13.06 -12.90
N VAL A 105 18.73 -12.44 -11.74
CA VAL A 105 18.58 -13.12 -10.43
C VAL A 105 17.16 -13.68 -10.30
N LEU A 106 16.13 -12.92 -10.65
CA LEU A 106 14.75 -13.37 -10.61
C LEU A 106 14.49 -14.56 -11.53
N ALA A 107 15.00 -14.53 -12.78
CA ALA A 107 14.91 -15.66 -13.70
C ALA A 107 15.61 -16.91 -13.13
N ASN A 108 16.79 -16.76 -12.55
CA ASN A 108 17.54 -17.85 -11.94
C ASN A 108 16.85 -18.44 -10.70
N ILE A 109 16.17 -17.64 -9.89
CA ILE A 109 15.43 -18.13 -8.72
C ILE A 109 14.35 -19.13 -9.16
N ILE A 110 13.55 -18.81 -10.18
CA ILE A 110 12.54 -19.75 -10.65
C ILE A 110 13.12 -20.88 -11.52
N HIS A 111 14.29 -20.70 -12.10
CA HIS A 111 15.01 -21.79 -12.77
C HIS A 111 15.44 -22.86 -11.75
N THR A 112 15.98 -22.48 -10.61
CA THR A 112 16.55 -23.43 -9.62
C THR A 112 15.51 -23.89 -8.59
N ASP A 113 14.65 -22.99 -8.12
CA ASP A 113 13.82 -23.18 -6.93
C ASP A 113 12.30 -23.01 -7.21
N MET A 114 11.85 -23.11 -8.47
CA MET A 114 10.43 -22.91 -8.85
C MET A 114 9.44 -23.71 -7.99
N PRO A 115 9.70 -24.99 -7.61
CA PRO A 115 8.77 -25.74 -6.76
C PRO A 115 8.61 -25.16 -5.34
N MET A 116 9.56 -24.35 -4.89
CA MET A 116 9.52 -23.70 -3.57
C MET A 116 8.71 -22.39 -3.60
N HIS A 117 8.38 -21.88 -4.78
CA HIS A 117 7.60 -20.67 -4.98
C HIS A 117 6.18 -21.01 -5.42
N ARG A 118 5.21 -20.28 -4.89
CA ARG A 118 3.81 -20.43 -5.31
C ARG A 118 3.52 -19.43 -6.43
N PRO A 119 3.01 -19.88 -7.57
CA PRO A 119 2.55 -18.96 -8.61
C PRO A 119 1.39 -18.12 -8.10
N LEU A 120 1.28 -16.90 -8.62
CA LEU A 120 0.12 -16.06 -8.34
C LEU A 120 -1.15 -16.78 -8.80
N PRO A 121 -2.21 -16.81 -7.98
CA PRO A 121 -3.44 -17.49 -8.36
C PRO A 121 -4.08 -16.81 -9.58
N ALA A 122 -4.76 -17.57 -10.40
CA ALA A 122 -5.61 -17.03 -11.45
C ALA A 122 -6.83 -16.37 -10.79
N ASP A 123 -6.76 -15.06 -10.55
CA ASP A 123 -7.88 -14.31 -9.98
C ASP A 123 -8.91 -13.99 -11.08
N SER A 124 -10.19 -14.08 -10.73
CA SER A 124 -11.23 -13.50 -11.57
C SER A 124 -11.16 -11.95 -11.52
N ASP A 125 -11.70 -11.27 -12.54
CA ASP A 125 -11.80 -9.81 -12.57
C ASP A 125 -12.45 -9.25 -11.31
N LEU A 126 -13.45 -9.95 -10.77
CA LEU A 126 -14.11 -9.60 -9.52
C LEU A 126 -13.15 -9.65 -8.33
N THR A 127 -12.33 -10.70 -8.23
CA THR A 127 -11.34 -10.84 -7.15
C THR A 127 -10.28 -9.73 -7.24
N GLN A 128 -9.83 -9.40 -8.45
CA GLN A 128 -8.90 -8.29 -8.67
C GLN A 128 -9.53 -6.94 -8.28
N ALA A 129 -10.77 -6.68 -8.69
CA ALA A 129 -11.49 -5.47 -8.32
C ALA A 129 -11.66 -5.34 -6.80
N ILE A 130 -12.02 -6.42 -6.11
CA ILE A 130 -12.12 -6.45 -4.65
C ILE A 130 -10.76 -6.16 -4.00
N ALA A 131 -9.68 -6.74 -4.51
CA ALA A 131 -8.33 -6.51 -3.99
C ALA A 131 -7.87 -5.05 -4.17
N VAL A 132 -8.20 -4.41 -5.29
CA VAL A 132 -7.93 -2.98 -5.54
C VAL A 132 -8.71 -2.11 -4.56
N LEU A 133 -10.01 -2.36 -4.40
CA LEU A 133 -10.87 -1.60 -3.49
C LEU A 133 -10.44 -1.77 -2.03
N ALA A 134 -10.08 -2.98 -1.62
CA ALA A 134 -9.60 -3.25 -0.25
C ALA A 134 -8.32 -2.48 0.06
N ARG A 135 -7.38 -2.39 -0.90
CA ARG A 135 -6.15 -1.59 -0.75
C ARG A 135 -6.46 -0.10 -0.68
N ALA A 136 -7.26 0.43 -1.60
CA ALA A 136 -7.65 1.83 -1.60
C ALA A 136 -8.35 2.22 -0.29
N HIS A 137 -9.19 1.34 0.25
CA HIS A 137 -9.78 1.52 1.58
C HIS A 137 -8.73 1.55 2.69
N GLN A 138 -7.77 0.61 2.68
CA GLN A 138 -6.70 0.56 3.69
C GLN A 138 -5.83 1.81 3.65
N ASP A 139 -5.47 2.28 2.45
CA ASP A 139 -4.67 3.50 2.26
C ASP A 139 -5.44 4.74 2.77
N ALA A 140 -6.73 4.83 2.50
CA ALA A 140 -7.58 5.89 3.01
C ALA A 140 -7.66 5.87 4.55
N VAL A 141 -7.70 4.68 5.18
CA VAL A 141 -7.65 4.53 6.64
C VAL A 141 -6.31 5.02 7.20
N TRP A 142 -5.19 4.65 6.60
CA TRP A 142 -3.86 5.09 7.02
C TRP A 142 -3.67 6.60 6.85
N ASN A 143 -4.05 7.16 5.71
CA ASN A 143 -4.00 8.60 5.47
C ASN A 143 -4.83 9.38 6.50
N ARG A 144 -6.04 8.91 6.78
CA ARG A 144 -6.88 9.50 7.84
C ARG A 144 -6.18 9.48 9.19
N GLN A 145 -5.54 8.37 9.56
CA GLN A 145 -4.82 8.23 10.83
C GLN A 145 -3.60 9.16 10.88
N GLN A 146 -2.86 9.25 9.79
CA GLN A 146 -1.70 10.15 9.68
C GLN A 146 -2.11 11.62 9.86
N ILE A 147 -3.15 12.07 9.14
CA ILE A 147 -3.68 13.43 9.27
C ILE A 147 -4.18 13.70 10.70
N ALA A 148 -4.87 12.74 11.32
CA ALA A 148 -5.34 12.87 12.70
C ALA A 148 -4.18 13.00 13.70
N ASN A 149 -3.07 12.30 13.47
CA ASN A 149 -1.86 12.40 14.31
C ASN A 149 -1.15 13.75 14.12
N GLN A 150 -1.05 14.24 12.89
CA GLN A 150 -0.51 15.57 12.57
C GLN A 150 -1.34 16.67 13.25
N LEU A 151 -2.67 16.62 13.09
CA LEU A 151 -3.58 17.56 13.76
C LEU A 151 -3.45 17.50 15.29
N ARG A 152 -3.33 16.30 15.85
CA ARG A 152 -3.11 16.14 17.31
C ARG A 152 -1.80 16.79 17.74
N SER A 153 -0.73 16.62 16.97
CA SER A 153 0.57 17.23 17.26
C SER A 153 0.48 18.77 17.25
N LEU A 154 -0.16 19.34 16.24
CA LEU A 154 -0.39 20.78 16.12
C LEU A 154 -1.22 21.31 17.31
N LEU A 155 -2.39 20.72 17.58
CA LEU A 155 -3.27 21.15 18.67
C LEU A 155 -2.58 21.07 20.04
N ARG A 156 -1.67 20.13 20.23
CA ARG A 156 -0.90 20.03 21.48
C ARG A 156 -0.04 21.26 21.73
N GLN A 157 0.42 21.93 20.68
CA GLN A 157 1.30 23.09 20.78
C GLN A 157 0.54 24.38 21.12
N TYR A 158 -0.65 24.59 20.55
CA TYR A 158 -1.36 25.87 20.68
C TYR A 158 -2.80 25.78 21.22
N TYR A 159 -3.43 24.59 21.17
CA TYR A 159 -4.82 24.42 21.59
C TYR A 159 -5.07 23.07 22.32
N PRO A 160 -4.36 22.80 23.43
CA PRO A 160 -4.45 21.50 24.13
C PRO A 160 -5.85 21.21 24.68
N ALA A 161 -6.63 22.23 25.05
CA ALA A 161 -8.02 22.05 25.53
C ALA A 161 -8.93 21.36 24.49
N ALA A 162 -8.68 21.54 23.20
CA ALA A 162 -9.39 20.83 22.14
C ALA A 162 -9.12 19.32 22.19
N LEU A 163 -7.94 18.88 22.60
CA LEU A 163 -7.63 17.46 22.74
C LEU A 163 -8.39 16.82 23.89
N ASP A 164 -8.53 17.54 25.01
CA ASP A 164 -9.23 17.06 26.20
C ASP A 164 -10.73 16.86 25.95
N ALA A 165 -11.33 17.69 25.09
CA ALA A 165 -12.74 17.58 24.75
C ALA A 165 -13.11 16.24 24.11
N TRP A 166 -12.16 15.60 23.38
CA TRP A 166 -12.38 14.33 22.68
C TRP A 166 -11.48 13.19 23.15
N ARG A 167 -10.66 13.37 24.19
CA ARG A 167 -9.69 12.37 24.69
C ARG A 167 -10.31 11.00 24.93
N HIS A 168 -11.51 10.95 25.52
CA HIS A 168 -12.18 9.72 25.91
C HIS A 168 -13.32 9.32 24.95
N LYS A 169 -13.33 9.84 23.73
CA LYS A 169 -14.35 9.53 22.73
C LYS A 169 -13.77 8.61 21.66
N ALA A 170 -14.46 7.51 21.37
CA ALA A 170 -14.09 6.66 20.23
C ALA A 170 -14.01 7.51 18.96
N GLY A 171 -12.93 7.37 18.18
CA GLY A 171 -12.65 8.17 17.00
C GLY A 171 -11.97 9.52 17.27
N GLY A 172 -11.95 10.03 18.52
CA GLY A 172 -11.20 11.25 18.87
C GLY A 172 -11.43 12.41 17.91
N LEU A 173 -10.34 12.97 17.36
CA LEU A 173 -10.39 14.10 16.41
C LEU A 173 -10.97 13.74 15.03
N THR A 174 -11.06 12.45 14.68
CA THR A 174 -11.64 12.04 13.39
C THR A 174 -13.18 12.07 13.40
N ARG A 175 -13.79 12.27 14.55
CA ARG A 175 -15.24 12.37 14.69
C ARG A 175 -15.82 13.55 13.89
N PRO A 176 -17.03 13.39 13.32
CA PRO A 176 -17.69 14.49 12.61
C PRO A 176 -17.93 15.75 13.46
N ASP A 177 -18.30 15.58 14.74
CA ASP A 177 -18.51 16.69 15.66
C ASP A 177 -17.19 17.43 15.98
N ALA A 178 -16.08 16.69 16.19
CA ALA A 178 -14.78 17.28 16.41
C ALA A 178 -14.31 18.11 15.21
N ARG A 179 -14.42 17.57 14.01
CA ARG A 179 -14.01 18.24 12.76
C ARG A 179 -14.83 19.52 12.51
N LYS A 180 -16.15 19.46 12.69
CA LYS A 180 -17.03 20.64 12.48
C LYS A 180 -16.74 21.74 13.49
N ILE A 181 -16.50 21.40 14.76
CA ILE A 181 -16.21 22.38 15.81
C ILE A 181 -14.83 22.99 15.59
N LEU A 182 -13.79 22.20 15.31
CA LEU A 182 -12.46 22.71 15.03
C LEU A 182 -12.40 23.55 13.75
N ALA A 183 -13.18 23.21 12.72
CA ALA A 183 -13.27 24.03 11.52
C ALA A 183 -13.92 25.40 11.79
N ALA A 184 -14.91 25.48 12.70
CA ALA A 184 -15.58 26.72 13.06
C ALA A 184 -14.80 27.57 14.10
N ALA A 185 -13.99 26.92 14.93
CA ALA A 185 -13.21 27.56 15.98
C ALA A 185 -11.82 26.91 16.08
N PRO A 186 -10.92 27.16 15.09
CA PRO A 186 -9.59 26.56 15.04
C PRO A 186 -8.62 27.06 16.12
N THR A 187 -8.93 28.16 16.81
CA THR A 187 -8.11 28.74 17.88
C THR A 187 -8.85 28.80 19.21
N PRO A 188 -8.13 28.86 20.35
CA PRO A 188 -8.75 29.02 21.66
C PRO A 188 -9.61 30.28 21.76
N ALA A 189 -9.18 31.39 21.17
CA ALA A 189 -9.93 32.65 21.15
C ALA A 189 -11.27 32.51 20.47
N MET A 190 -11.29 31.96 19.23
CA MET A 190 -12.53 31.71 18.48
C MET A 190 -13.46 30.73 19.21
N ALA A 191 -12.88 29.76 19.93
CA ALA A 191 -13.69 28.83 20.71
C ALA A 191 -14.32 29.46 21.93
N ALA A 192 -13.66 30.45 22.57
CA ALA A 192 -14.24 31.21 23.68
C ALA A 192 -15.45 32.08 23.25
N GLU A 193 -15.41 32.57 22.01
CA GLU A 193 -16.50 33.37 21.41
C GLU A 193 -17.65 32.52 20.86
N LEU A 194 -17.49 31.18 20.76
CA LEU A 194 -18.49 30.32 20.16
C LEU A 194 -19.73 30.15 21.06
N PRO A 195 -20.91 30.65 20.68
CA PRO A 195 -22.10 30.58 21.53
C PRO A 195 -22.55 29.13 21.74
N LEU A 196 -23.03 28.83 22.93
CA LEU A 196 -23.44 27.47 23.33
C LEU A 196 -24.53 26.89 22.41
N TRP A 197 -25.47 27.73 21.95
CA TRP A 197 -26.51 27.30 21.04
C TRP A 197 -25.93 26.85 19.69
N LYS A 198 -24.95 27.56 19.14
CA LYS A 198 -24.27 27.22 17.88
C LYS A 198 -23.49 25.91 18.03
N LEU A 199 -22.80 25.72 19.16
CA LEU A 199 -22.13 24.47 19.49
C LEU A 199 -23.12 23.29 19.51
N ARG A 200 -24.29 23.46 20.15
CA ARG A 200 -25.33 22.42 20.18
C ARG A 200 -25.84 22.06 18.78
N VAL A 201 -26.10 23.05 17.93
CA VAL A 201 -26.53 22.84 16.54
C VAL A 201 -25.47 22.06 15.76
N MET A 202 -24.20 22.44 15.89
CA MET A 202 -23.08 21.74 15.20
C MET A 202 -22.95 20.29 15.66
N MET A 203 -23.11 20.03 16.96
CA MET A 203 -23.08 18.67 17.50
C MET A 203 -24.27 17.84 17.05
N HIS A 204 -25.47 18.44 17.02
CA HIS A 204 -26.67 17.76 16.50
C HIS A 204 -26.51 17.41 15.02
N ASN A 205 -26.09 18.35 14.17
CA ASN A 205 -25.83 18.16 12.75
C ASN A 205 -24.67 17.19 12.44
N ALA A 206 -23.86 16.86 13.44
CA ALA A 206 -22.82 15.83 13.37
C ALA A 206 -23.31 14.45 13.85
N GLY A 207 -24.63 14.26 14.03
CA GLY A 207 -25.26 13.00 14.42
C GLY A 207 -25.26 12.73 15.93
N ARG A 208 -25.01 13.74 16.78
CA ARG A 208 -25.02 13.59 18.24
C ARG A 208 -26.43 13.86 18.79
N GLN A 209 -27.24 12.82 18.90
CA GLN A 209 -28.67 12.97 19.28
C GLN A 209 -28.93 13.23 20.77
N ARG A 210 -27.95 12.99 21.68
CA ARG A 210 -28.15 13.23 23.14
C ARG A 210 -26.96 13.97 23.76
N LEU A 211 -27.15 15.24 24.05
CA LEU A 211 -26.35 16.00 24.99
C LEU A 211 -26.86 15.70 26.41
N ARG A 212 -26.40 14.66 27.09
CA ARG A 212 -26.65 14.51 28.52
C ARG A 212 -25.86 15.59 29.26
N PRO A 213 -26.48 16.45 30.09
CA PRO A 213 -25.72 17.33 30.97
C PRO A 213 -24.88 16.44 31.89
N ARG A 214 -23.59 16.72 31.97
CA ARG A 214 -22.72 16.07 32.93
C ARG A 214 -23.24 16.47 34.32
N ALA A 215 -23.75 15.52 35.12
CA ALA A 215 -24.07 15.75 36.51
C ALA A 215 -22.84 16.39 37.20
N ARG A 216 -22.98 17.56 37.74
CA ARG A 216 -21.95 18.18 38.60
C ARG A 216 -21.67 17.17 39.70
N ARG A 217 -20.48 16.59 39.74
CA ARG A 217 -20.00 15.89 40.94
C ARG A 217 -20.02 16.95 42.04
N ARG A 218 -20.96 16.82 42.95
CA ARG A 218 -20.89 17.49 44.25
C ARG A 218 -19.56 17.08 44.86
N ARG A 219 -18.68 18.04 45.15
CA ARG A 219 -17.61 17.90 46.11
C ARG A 219 -18.30 17.88 47.47
N ASP A 220 -18.64 16.67 47.91
CA ASP A 220 -19.00 16.50 49.33
C ASP A 220 -17.74 16.73 50.16
N GLY A 221 -17.81 17.78 51.00
CA GLY A 221 -16.73 18.16 51.87
C GLY A 221 -16.46 17.08 52.91
N TYR A 222 -15.22 16.67 52.98
CA TYR A 222 -14.71 16.02 54.20
C TYR A 222 -14.45 17.10 55.23
N MET A 223 -15.36 17.19 56.21
CA MET A 223 -15.13 17.89 57.47
C MET A 223 -14.37 16.95 58.40
N TYR A 224 -13.13 17.29 58.74
CA TYR A 224 -12.40 16.64 59.80
C TYR A 224 -13.05 17.01 61.16
N ARG A 225 -13.31 15.98 61.94
CA ARG A 225 -13.27 16.01 63.39
C ARG A 225 -12.17 15.10 63.88
#